data_afbe6ed90484686c73cd39adbe5b2082
#
_entry.id   afbe6ed90484686c73cd39adbe5b2082
#
_cell.length_a   1.000
_cell.length_b   1.000
_cell.length_c   1.000
_cell.angle_alpha   90.00
_cell.angle_beta   90.00
_cell.angle_gamma   90.00
#
_symmetry.space_group_name_H-M   'P 1'
#
loop_
_entity.id
_entity.type
_entity.pdbx_description
1 polymer ?
#
loop_
_entity_poly.entity_id
_entity_poly.type
_entity_poly.pdbx_seq_one_letter_code
_entity_poly.pdbx_strand_id
1 'polypeptide(L)'
;MKNIVFDLGGVVFGRDPRKWEPEFMEFFAFIHAEKMPEFWVDYDRGTLTLDEVIRILSREKACDERVTARFIRDAIDRQEEIVETRALVGDLKRVGYKLYVLSNMSREFIDFLRKMPVYRCFDGEVISCEEQVVKPEPEIYRRLLDRYSLDPAETLFIDDRPVNLEAARTFGISTFLFRHREAQRSCDELRKMLL
;
A
#
# COMPACT_ATOMS: atom_id res chain seq x y z
N MET A 1 21.36 7.58 3.68
CA MET A 1 20.15 6.90 3.17
C MET A 1 20.42 6.47 1.73
N LYS A 2 20.22 5.18 1.40
CA LYS A 2 20.41 4.65 0.03
C LYS A 2 19.15 4.00 -0.52
N ASN A 3 18.33 3.46 0.37
CA ASN A 3 17.14 2.68 0.03
C ASN A 3 15.90 3.39 0.53
N ILE A 4 14.89 3.54 -0.34
CA ILE A 4 13.60 4.10 0.02
C ILE A 4 12.54 3.01 -0.25
N VAL A 5 11.79 2.68 0.76
CA VAL A 5 10.73 1.67 0.71
C VAL A 5 9.39 2.40 0.81
N PHE A 6 8.48 2.12 -0.11
CA PHE A 6 7.16 2.72 -0.17
C PHE A 6 6.08 1.69 0.15
N ASP A 7 5.10 2.07 0.97
CA ASP A 7 3.79 1.46 0.85
C ASP A 7 3.11 1.90 -0.45
N LEU A 8 2.11 1.16 -0.90
CA LEU A 8 1.34 1.49 -2.09
C LEU A 8 0.06 2.25 -1.75
N GLY A 9 -0.83 1.65 -0.97
CA GLY A 9 -2.13 2.23 -0.65
C GLY A 9 -2.02 3.49 0.21
N GLY A 10 -2.60 4.61 -0.23
CA GLY A 10 -2.51 5.87 0.50
C GLY A 10 -1.15 6.59 0.40
N VAL A 11 -0.14 5.99 -0.25
CA VAL A 11 1.20 6.56 -0.43
C VAL A 11 1.54 6.76 -1.91
N VAL A 12 1.55 5.68 -2.70
CA VAL A 12 1.83 5.75 -4.15
C VAL A 12 0.53 5.78 -4.95
N PHE A 13 -0.45 5.03 -4.51
CA PHE A 13 -1.77 4.91 -5.13
C PHE A 13 -2.87 5.35 -4.16
N GLY A 14 -3.90 5.93 -4.71
CA GLY A 14 -5.04 6.39 -3.96
C GLY A 14 -6.29 6.45 -4.80
N ARG A 15 -7.33 7.00 -4.20
CA ARG A 15 -8.60 7.29 -4.86
C ARG A 15 -8.97 8.72 -4.55
N ASP A 16 -9.37 9.47 -5.55
CA ASP A 16 -9.94 10.82 -5.33
C ASP A 16 -11.40 10.66 -4.85
N PRO A 17 -11.71 10.96 -3.57
CA PRO A 17 -13.07 10.78 -3.04
C PRO A 17 -14.15 11.54 -3.80
N ARG A 18 -13.75 12.61 -4.51
CA ARG A 18 -14.68 13.46 -5.29
C ARG A 18 -15.18 12.78 -6.56
N LYS A 19 -14.51 11.71 -7.00
CA LYS A 19 -14.84 10.93 -8.19
C LYS A 19 -15.73 9.71 -7.89
N TRP A 20 -16.14 9.54 -6.62
CA TRP A 20 -16.84 8.35 -6.17
C TRP A 20 -18.22 8.67 -5.63
N GLU A 21 -19.15 7.80 -5.91
CA GLU A 21 -20.49 7.85 -5.36
C GLU A 21 -20.45 7.63 -3.83
N PRO A 22 -21.29 8.33 -3.05
CA PRO A 22 -21.34 8.15 -1.59
C PRO A 22 -21.56 6.70 -1.16
N GLU A 23 -22.39 5.96 -1.88
CA GLU A 23 -22.66 4.54 -1.64
C GLU A 23 -21.40 3.68 -1.70
N PHE A 24 -20.53 3.94 -2.69
CA PHE A 24 -19.25 3.24 -2.82
C PHE A 24 -18.32 3.55 -1.65
N MET A 25 -18.24 4.81 -1.24
CA MET A 25 -17.40 5.23 -0.12
C MET A 25 -17.86 4.61 1.20
N GLU A 26 -19.18 4.53 1.43
CA GLU A 26 -19.76 3.88 2.59
C GLU A 26 -19.52 2.37 2.59
N PHE A 27 -19.62 1.75 1.41
CA PHE A 27 -19.39 0.31 1.26
C PHE A 27 -18.00 -0.11 1.74
N PHE A 28 -16.97 0.67 1.40
CA PHE A 28 -15.57 0.41 1.77
C PHE A 28 -15.07 1.22 2.97
N ALA A 29 -15.95 1.85 3.77
CA ALA A 29 -15.53 2.67 4.91
C ALA A 29 -14.65 1.90 5.92
N PHE A 30 -14.80 0.59 6.01
CA PHE A 30 -14.03 -0.27 6.92
C PHE A 30 -12.53 -0.31 6.62
N ILE A 31 -12.08 -0.02 5.39
CA ILE A 31 -10.64 -0.01 5.06
C ILE A 31 -9.88 1.14 5.74
N HIS A 32 -10.60 2.17 6.20
CA HIS A 32 -10.05 3.31 6.95
C HIS A 32 -10.23 3.16 8.46
N ALA A 33 -10.80 2.04 8.93
CA ALA A 33 -10.93 1.77 10.36
C ALA A 33 -9.55 1.57 11.01
N GLU A 34 -9.44 1.92 12.29
CA GLU A 34 -8.24 1.69 13.08
C GLU A 34 -7.84 0.20 13.04
N LYS A 35 -8.82 -0.68 13.18
CA LYS A 35 -8.67 -2.14 13.01
C LYS A 35 -9.48 -2.60 11.81
N MET A 36 -8.78 -3.06 10.79
CA MET A 36 -9.40 -3.64 9.60
C MET A 36 -10.07 -4.98 9.95
N PRO A 37 -11.22 -5.34 9.35
CA PRO A 37 -11.83 -6.65 9.51
C PRO A 37 -10.86 -7.78 9.14
N GLU A 38 -10.90 -8.88 9.90
CA GLU A 38 -9.96 -10.00 9.73
C GLU A 38 -10.03 -10.61 8.33
N PHE A 39 -11.23 -10.78 7.77
CA PHE A 39 -11.39 -11.31 6.42
C PHE A 39 -10.69 -10.47 5.35
N TRP A 40 -10.61 -9.13 5.54
CA TRP A 40 -9.90 -8.27 4.60
C TRP A 40 -8.38 -8.36 4.78
N VAL A 41 -7.94 -8.50 6.04
CA VAL A 41 -6.52 -8.78 6.33
C VAL A 41 -6.10 -10.12 5.73
N ASP A 42 -6.95 -11.15 5.81
CA ASP A 42 -6.69 -12.47 5.22
C ASP A 42 -6.71 -12.44 3.68
N TYR A 43 -7.54 -11.57 3.10
CA TYR A 43 -7.50 -11.31 1.66
C TYR A 43 -6.19 -10.64 1.23
N ASP A 44 -5.75 -9.62 1.96
CA ASP A 44 -4.44 -8.99 1.73
C ASP A 44 -3.27 -9.95 2.01
N ARG A 45 -3.43 -10.90 2.93
CA ARG A 45 -2.47 -11.98 3.19
C ARG A 45 -2.43 -13.02 2.06
N GLY A 46 -3.49 -13.11 1.25
CA GLY A 46 -3.63 -14.12 0.20
C GLY A 46 -4.09 -15.50 0.71
N THR A 47 -4.65 -15.57 1.92
CA THR A 47 -5.25 -16.78 2.50
C THR A 47 -6.75 -16.91 2.19
N LEU A 48 -7.41 -15.82 1.81
CA LEU A 48 -8.75 -15.81 1.23
C LEU A 48 -8.71 -15.46 -0.25
N THR A 49 -9.55 -16.13 -1.01
CA THR A 49 -9.78 -15.83 -2.43
C THR A 49 -10.76 -14.67 -2.60
N LEU A 50 -10.78 -14.05 -3.78
CA LEU A 50 -11.74 -13.00 -4.13
C LEU A 50 -13.20 -13.49 -3.97
N ASP A 51 -13.51 -14.73 -4.39
CA ASP A 51 -14.87 -15.28 -4.28
C ASP A 51 -15.31 -15.47 -2.82
N GLU A 52 -14.40 -15.83 -1.94
CA GLU A 52 -14.68 -15.94 -0.49
C GLU A 52 -14.93 -14.57 0.10
N VAL A 53 -14.13 -13.57 -0.25
CA VAL A 53 -14.32 -12.18 0.20
C VAL A 53 -15.64 -11.60 -0.30
N ILE A 54 -16.01 -11.86 -1.56
CA ILE A 54 -17.31 -11.43 -2.11
C ILE A 54 -18.45 -12.03 -1.28
N ARG A 55 -18.42 -13.32 -0.96
CA ARG A 55 -19.45 -13.98 -0.14
C ARG A 55 -19.53 -13.43 1.27
N ILE A 56 -18.40 -13.20 1.92
CA ILE A 56 -18.33 -12.62 3.28
C ILE A 56 -18.91 -11.20 3.27
N LEU A 57 -18.39 -10.36 2.39
CA LEU A 57 -18.76 -8.95 2.32
C LEU A 57 -20.22 -8.74 1.91
N SER A 58 -20.74 -9.58 1.01
CA SER A 58 -22.17 -9.58 0.63
C SER A 58 -23.08 -9.86 1.81
N ARG A 59 -22.71 -10.80 2.67
CA ARG A 59 -23.47 -11.11 3.90
C ARG A 59 -23.39 -9.96 4.91
N GLU A 60 -22.19 -9.40 5.14
CA GLU A 60 -22.01 -8.28 6.08
C GLU A 60 -22.76 -7.02 5.64
N LYS A 61 -22.79 -6.75 4.33
CA LYS A 61 -23.46 -5.58 3.75
C LYS A 61 -24.92 -5.84 3.36
N ALA A 62 -25.42 -7.06 3.56
CA ALA A 62 -26.76 -7.49 3.16
C ALA A 62 -27.09 -7.12 1.69
N CYS A 63 -26.13 -7.34 0.77
CA CYS A 63 -26.26 -7.05 -0.65
C CYS A 63 -25.98 -8.28 -1.52
N ASP A 64 -26.39 -8.21 -2.79
CA ASP A 64 -26.17 -9.28 -3.77
C ASP A 64 -24.67 -9.44 -4.10
N GLU A 65 -24.20 -10.68 -4.27
CA GLU A 65 -22.80 -10.98 -4.59
C GLU A 65 -22.34 -10.33 -5.91
N ARG A 66 -23.23 -10.14 -6.89
CA ARG A 66 -22.89 -9.45 -8.14
C ARG A 66 -22.65 -7.97 -7.91
N VAL A 67 -23.38 -7.35 -6.99
CA VAL A 67 -23.19 -5.95 -6.59
C VAL A 67 -21.86 -5.81 -5.87
N THR A 68 -21.57 -6.69 -4.91
CA THR A 68 -20.28 -6.74 -4.21
C THR A 68 -19.11 -6.93 -5.15
N ALA A 69 -19.20 -7.90 -6.08
CA ALA A 69 -18.17 -8.17 -7.07
C ALA A 69 -17.92 -6.96 -7.97
N ARG A 70 -18.97 -6.24 -8.38
CA ARG A 70 -18.84 -5.00 -9.14
C ARG A 70 -18.11 -3.92 -8.34
N PHE A 71 -18.48 -3.71 -7.08
CA PHE A 71 -17.83 -2.72 -6.22
C PHE A 71 -16.34 -3.03 -6.02
N ILE A 72 -15.98 -4.30 -5.80
CA ILE A 72 -14.57 -4.69 -5.67
C ILE A 72 -13.81 -4.45 -6.99
N ARG A 73 -14.40 -4.81 -8.14
CA ARG A 73 -13.82 -4.54 -9.45
C ARG A 73 -13.62 -3.05 -9.67
N ASP A 74 -14.63 -2.24 -9.40
CA ASP A 74 -14.55 -0.78 -9.50
C ASP A 74 -13.45 -0.25 -8.56
N ALA A 75 -13.31 -0.83 -7.35
CA ALA A 75 -12.25 -0.46 -6.40
C ALA A 75 -10.83 -0.75 -6.93
N ILE A 76 -10.68 -1.80 -7.73
CA ILE A 76 -9.41 -2.15 -8.40
C ILE A 76 -9.18 -1.22 -9.59
N ASP A 77 -10.13 -1.16 -10.53
CA ASP A 77 -9.96 -0.53 -11.84
C ASP A 77 -9.81 1.00 -11.76
N ARG A 78 -10.28 1.62 -10.67
CA ARG A 78 -10.22 3.06 -10.46
C ARG A 78 -9.11 3.49 -9.47
N GLN A 79 -8.10 2.65 -9.25
CA GLN A 79 -6.89 3.08 -8.54
C GLN A 79 -6.12 4.08 -9.40
N GLU A 80 -5.66 5.18 -8.80
CA GLU A 80 -4.92 6.23 -9.48
C GLU A 80 -3.56 6.44 -8.80
N GLU A 81 -2.55 6.78 -9.60
CA GLU A 81 -1.27 7.24 -9.07
C GLU A 81 -1.47 8.60 -8.35
N ILE A 82 -0.96 8.73 -7.13
CA ILE A 82 -0.87 10.02 -6.46
C ILE A 82 0.19 10.84 -7.21
N VAL A 83 -0.25 11.90 -7.89
CA VAL A 83 0.57 12.68 -8.81
C VAL A 83 1.84 13.21 -8.14
N GLU A 84 1.73 13.69 -6.91
CA GLU A 84 2.82 14.22 -6.11
C GLU A 84 3.85 13.14 -5.77
N THR A 85 3.37 11.94 -5.42
CA THR A 85 4.24 10.79 -5.10
C THR A 85 4.90 10.25 -6.36
N ARG A 86 4.17 10.17 -7.48
CA ARG A 86 4.75 9.77 -8.76
C ARG A 86 5.92 10.69 -9.15
N ALA A 87 5.75 12.01 -8.98
CA ALA A 87 6.81 12.98 -9.24
C ALA A 87 8.01 12.75 -8.31
N LEU A 88 7.77 12.57 -6.99
CA LEU A 88 8.82 12.28 -6.01
C LEU A 88 9.58 11.00 -6.35
N VAL A 89 8.90 9.91 -6.69
CA VAL A 89 9.51 8.63 -7.11
C VAL A 89 10.44 8.85 -8.30
N GLY A 90 10.01 9.63 -9.30
CA GLY A 90 10.84 10.00 -10.45
C GLY A 90 12.08 10.82 -10.06
N ASP A 91 11.94 11.77 -9.15
CA ASP A 91 13.05 12.59 -8.65
C ASP A 91 14.09 11.73 -7.90
N LEU A 92 13.64 10.89 -6.97
CA LEU A 92 14.50 9.98 -6.20
C LEU A 92 15.24 9.00 -7.10
N LYS A 93 14.55 8.43 -8.10
CA LYS A 93 15.18 7.53 -9.06
C LYS A 93 16.29 8.21 -9.86
N ARG A 94 16.06 9.47 -10.28
CA ARG A 94 17.03 10.25 -11.07
C ARG A 94 18.31 10.54 -10.30
N VAL A 95 18.23 10.76 -9.00
CA VAL A 95 19.42 10.98 -8.16
C VAL A 95 20.07 9.70 -7.65
N GLY A 96 19.54 8.53 -8.02
CA GLY A 96 20.21 7.25 -7.81
C GLY A 96 19.76 6.45 -6.58
N TYR A 97 18.67 6.82 -5.91
CA TYR A 97 18.11 6.00 -4.85
C TYR A 97 17.64 4.64 -5.38
N LYS A 98 17.79 3.60 -4.56
CA LYS A 98 17.11 2.32 -4.76
C LYS A 98 15.72 2.38 -4.16
N LEU A 99 14.72 2.04 -4.96
CA LEU A 99 13.32 2.18 -4.59
C LEU A 99 12.66 0.79 -4.49
N TYR A 100 12.00 0.55 -3.38
CA TYR A 100 11.34 -0.73 -3.10
C TYR A 100 9.90 -0.53 -2.68
N VAL A 101 9.11 -1.58 -2.79
CA VAL A 101 7.73 -1.64 -2.29
C VAL A 101 7.62 -2.61 -1.13
N LEU A 102 6.89 -2.24 -0.08
CA LEU A 102 6.44 -3.11 1.01
C LEU A 102 4.96 -2.85 1.28
N SER A 103 4.07 -3.71 0.79
CA SER A 103 2.64 -3.43 0.84
C SER A 103 1.78 -4.62 1.24
N ASN A 104 0.74 -4.33 2.06
CA ASN A 104 -0.38 -5.26 2.26
C ASN A 104 -1.35 -5.07 1.10
N MET A 105 -1.44 -6.08 0.24
CA MET A 105 -2.23 -5.97 -0.99
C MET A 105 -2.65 -7.36 -1.47
N SER A 106 -3.93 -7.54 -1.79
CA SER A 106 -4.44 -8.77 -2.37
C SER A 106 -4.01 -8.95 -3.83
N ARG A 107 -4.14 -10.17 -4.34
CA ARG A 107 -3.65 -10.56 -5.67
C ARG A 107 -4.21 -9.67 -6.78
N GLU A 108 -5.51 -9.47 -6.81
CA GLU A 108 -6.18 -8.74 -7.89
C GLU A 108 -5.78 -7.26 -7.91
N PHE A 109 -5.61 -6.65 -6.73
CA PHE A 109 -5.16 -5.27 -6.63
C PHE A 109 -3.72 -5.11 -7.10
N ILE A 110 -2.80 -5.96 -6.62
CA ILE A 110 -1.39 -5.83 -7.01
C ILE A 110 -1.16 -6.11 -8.50
N ASP A 111 -1.87 -7.08 -9.09
CA ASP A 111 -1.78 -7.40 -10.51
C ASP A 111 -2.26 -6.24 -11.40
N PHE A 112 -3.19 -5.42 -10.90
CA PHE A 112 -3.60 -4.17 -11.56
C PHE A 112 -2.54 -3.08 -11.41
N LEU A 113 -2.06 -2.83 -10.19
CA LEU A 113 -1.11 -1.74 -9.89
C LEU A 113 0.24 -1.92 -10.60
N ARG A 114 0.72 -3.14 -10.77
CA ARG A 114 1.95 -3.47 -11.51
C ARG A 114 1.92 -2.99 -12.97
N LYS A 115 0.75 -2.75 -13.55
CA LYS A 115 0.59 -2.23 -14.92
C LYS A 115 0.76 -0.72 -14.99
N MET A 116 0.70 -0.03 -13.87
CA MET A 116 0.78 1.42 -13.80
C MET A 116 2.21 1.93 -14.05
N PRO A 117 2.39 3.06 -14.75
CA PRO A 117 3.71 3.56 -15.17
C PRO A 117 4.70 3.76 -14.01
N VAL A 118 4.26 4.28 -12.85
CA VAL A 118 5.12 4.51 -11.69
C VAL A 118 5.74 3.22 -11.16
N TYR A 119 5.07 2.10 -11.34
CA TYR A 119 5.53 0.81 -10.83
C TYR A 119 6.89 0.38 -11.40
N ARG A 120 7.19 0.80 -12.63
CA ARG A 120 8.47 0.52 -13.32
C ARG A 120 9.68 1.21 -12.68
N CYS A 121 9.45 2.14 -11.77
CA CYS A 121 10.54 2.84 -11.07
C CYS A 121 11.09 2.03 -9.89
N PHE A 122 10.38 1.01 -9.41
CA PHE A 122 10.80 0.21 -8.27
C PHE A 122 11.80 -0.87 -8.68
N ASP A 123 12.84 -1.05 -7.86
CA ASP A 123 13.91 -2.05 -8.05
C ASP A 123 13.52 -3.41 -7.48
N GLY A 124 12.49 -3.46 -6.62
CA GLY A 124 11.97 -4.70 -6.04
C GLY A 124 10.78 -4.46 -5.13
N GLU A 125 10.17 -5.56 -4.69
CA GLU A 125 8.94 -5.53 -3.91
C GLU A 125 8.78 -6.71 -2.96
N VAL A 126 8.02 -6.49 -1.89
CA VAL A 126 7.50 -7.53 -0.99
C VAL A 126 6.01 -7.26 -0.81
N ILE A 127 5.18 -8.18 -1.29
CA ILE A 127 3.71 -8.05 -1.29
C ILE A 127 3.10 -9.15 -0.44
N SER A 128 2.24 -8.76 0.49
CA SER A 128 1.69 -9.64 1.52
C SER A 128 1.01 -10.90 0.98
N CYS A 129 0.22 -10.79 -0.11
CA CYS A 129 -0.48 -11.96 -0.66
C CYS A 129 0.46 -12.99 -1.30
N GLU A 130 1.67 -12.62 -1.66
CA GLU A 130 2.69 -13.52 -2.19
C GLU A 130 3.53 -14.14 -1.07
N GLU A 131 3.68 -13.41 0.03
CA GLU A 131 4.44 -13.82 1.19
C GLU A 131 3.62 -14.56 2.25
N GLN A 132 2.29 -14.44 2.22
CA GLN A 132 1.35 -14.91 3.24
C GLN A 132 1.64 -14.33 4.64
N VAL A 133 2.19 -13.12 4.67
CA VAL A 133 2.54 -12.35 5.87
C VAL A 133 2.15 -10.89 5.63
N VAL A 134 1.60 -10.20 6.62
CA VAL A 134 1.16 -8.80 6.48
C VAL A 134 1.93 -7.87 7.42
N LYS A 135 2.04 -6.59 7.06
CA LYS A 135 2.41 -5.55 8.04
C LYS A 135 1.31 -5.46 9.09
N PRO A 136 1.60 -5.29 10.38
CA PRO A 136 2.91 -5.03 10.98
C PRO A 136 3.67 -6.29 11.48
N GLU A 137 3.39 -7.48 10.98
CA GLU A 137 4.09 -8.69 11.39
C GLU A 137 5.60 -8.58 11.13
N PRO A 138 6.47 -8.91 12.11
CA PRO A 138 7.92 -8.74 12.00
C PRO A 138 8.53 -9.45 10.79
N GLU A 139 7.96 -10.56 10.39
CA GLU A 139 8.47 -11.41 9.33
C GLU A 139 8.51 -10.71 7.96
N ILE A 140 7.54 -9.85 7.65
CA ILE A 140 7.49 -9.17 6.34
C ILE A 140 8.65 -8.19 6.17
N TYR A 141 9.08 -7.52 7.28
CA TYR A 141 10.23 -6.62 7.29
C TYR A 141 11.55 -7.39 7.14
N ARG A 142 11.69 -8.55 7.81
CA ARG A 142 12.86 -9.42 7.63
C ARG A 142 12.99 -9.85 6.18
N ARG A 143 11.91 -10.33 5.55
CA ARG A 143 11.92 -10.74 4.15
C ARG A 143 12.34 -9.62 3.20
N LEU A 144 11.90 -8.38 3.44
CA LEU A 144 12.34 -7.23 2.67
C LEU A 144 13.85 -7.01 2.82
N LEU A 145 14.34 -6.94 4.05
CA LEU A 145 15.76 -6.70 4.33
C LEU A 145 16.66 -7.80 3.75
N ASP A 146 16.29 -9.06 3.98
CA ASP A 146 17.08 -10.22 3.55
C ASP A 146 17.07 -10.37 2.03
N ARG A 147 15.90 -10.25 1.38
CA ARG A 147 15.75 -10.43 -0.07
C ARG A 147 16.60 -9.47 -0.89
N TYR A 148 16.68 -8.23 -0.44
CA TYR A 148 17.39 -7.17 -1.15
C TYR A 148 18.71 -6.77 -0.48
N SER A 149 19.12 -7.49 0.58
CA SER A 149 20.33 -7.21 1.36
C SER A 149 20.40 -5.75 1.82
N LEU A 150 19.28 -5.24 2.34
CA LEU A 150 19.17 -3.85 2.75
C LEU A 150 19.80 -3.65 4.14
N ASP A 151 20.64 -2.63 4.28
CA ASP A 151 21.08 -2.12 5.58
C ASP A 151 19.94 -1.29 6.19
N PRO A 152 19.36 -1.70 7.34
CA PRO A 152 18.29 -0.94 7.99
C PRO A 152 18.67 0.51 8.27
N ALA A 153 19.92 0.77 8.65
CA ALA A 153 20.41 2.12 8.97
C ALA A 153 20.47 3.04 7.72
N GLU A 154 20.52 2.45 6.52
CA GLU A 154 20.51 3.16 5.24
C GLU A 154 19.15 3.12 4.54
N THR A 155 18.10 2.63 5.23
CA THR A 155 16.77 2.42 4.66
C THR A 155 15.74 3.33 5.31
N LEU A 156 14.90 3.99 4.49
CA LEU A 156 13.73 4.77 4.91
C LEU A 156 12.46 4.05 4.44
N PHE A 157 11.53 3.81 5.36
CA PHE A 157 10.20 3.29 5.05
C PHE A 157 9.14 4.38 5.15
N ILE A 158 8.33 4.53 4.11
CA ILE A 158 7.27 5.52 3.96
C ILE A 158 5.93 4.78 3.94
N ASP A 159 5.08 5.03 4.92
CA ASP A 159 3.78 4.36 5.09
C ASP A 159 2.79 5.35 5.73
N ASP A 160 1.51 5.21 5.50
CA ASP A 160 0.47 6.08 6.05
C ASP A 160 -0.09 5.56 7.39
N ARG A 161 0.29 4.35 7.82
CA ARG A 161 -0.15 3.73 9.07
C ARG A 161 0.93 3.72 10.15
N PRO A 162 0.71 4.43 11.28
CA PRO A 162 1.71 4.50 12.36
C PRO A 162 2.17 3.13 12.88
N VAL A 163 1.25 2.16 12.99
CA VAL A 163 1.56 0.80 13.48
C VAL A 163 2.59 0.08 12.61
N ASN A 164 2.57 0.28 11.30
CA ASN A 164 3.54 -0.29 10.37
C ASN A 164 4.92 0.35 10.55
N LEU A 165 4.94 1.66 10.78
CA LEU A 165 6.18 2.41 11.02
C LEU A 165 6.82 2.05 12.36
N GLU A 166 6.00 1.84 13.41
CA GLU A 166 6.49 1.38 14.71
C GLU A 166 7.16 0.02 14.60
N ALA A 167 6.54 -0.92 13.89
CA ALA A 167 7.13 -2.23 13.64
C ALA A 167 8.45 -2.12 12.85
N ALA A 168 8.52 -1.29 11.80
CA ALA A 168 9.74 -1.08 11.02
C ALA A 168 10.91 -0.53 11.88
N ARG A 169 10.62 0.39 12.80
CA ARG A 169 11.65 0.95 13.72
C ARG A 169 12.31 -0.11 14.58
N THR A 170 11.61 -1.18 14.95
CA THR A 170 12.21 -2.28 15.74
C THR A 170 13.34 -3.00 15.01
N PHE A 171 13.43 -2.83 13.69
CA PHE A 171 14.51 -3.35 12.85
C PHE A 171 15.63 -2.32 12.58
N GLY A 172 15.52 -1.11 13.15
CA GLY A 172 16.48 -0.02 12.89
C GLY A 172 16.21 0.74 11.57
N ILE A 173 15.07 0.50 10.92
CA ILE A 173 14.66 1.20 9.70
C ILE A 173 14.19 2.61 10.08
N SER A 174 14.68 3.64 9.39
CA SER A 174 14.13 4.99 9.49
C SER A 174 12.73 5.05 8.90
N THR A 175 11.85 5.89 9.44
CA THR A 175 10.44 5.90 9.01
C THR A 175 9.93 7.30 8.74
N PHE A 176 8.99 7.41 7.80
CA PHE A 176 8.28 8.65 7.51
C PHE A 176 6.77 8.37 7.44
N LEU A 177 5.97 9.12 8.24
CA LEU A 177 4.52 9.03 8.21
C LEU A 177 3.99 9.88 7.05
N PHE A 178 3.48 9.21 6.03
CA PHE A 178 2.88 9.88 4.88
C PHE A 178 1.44 10.29 5.20
N ARG A 179 1.11 11.54 4.92
CA ARG A 179 -0.24 12.07 5.11
C ARG A 179 -0.96 12.12 3.78
N HIS A 180 -1.73 11.10 3.49
CA HIS A 180 -2.43 10.96 2.21
C HIS A 180 -3.23 12.22 1.81
N ARG A 181 -3.96 12.82 2.75
CA ARG A 181 -4.75 14.05 2.49
C ARG A 181 -3.89 15.31 2.27
N GLU A 182 -2.61 15.24 2.59
CA GLU A 182 -1.62 16.30 2.45
C GLU A 182 -0.43 15.79 1.63
N ALA A 183 -0.69 15.03 0.54
CA ALA A 183 0.33 14.35 -0.25
C ALA A 183 1.43 15.31 -0.75
N GLN A 184 1.04 16.50 -1.23
CA GLN A 184 2.01 17.53 -1.64
C GLN A 184 2.96 17.91 -0.50
N ARG A 185 2.44 18.17 0.68
CA ARG A 185 3.24 18.53 1.85
C ARG A 185 4.17 17.39 2.26
N SER A 186 3.67 16.15 2.31
CA SER A 186 4.49 14.98 2.63
C SER A 186 5.61 14.78 1.61
N CYS A 187 5.34 14.96 0.32
CA CYS A 187 6.36 14.90 -0.72
C CYS A 187 7.39 16.03 -0.63
N ASP A 188 6.98 17.25 -0.27
CA ASP A 188 7.88 18.39 -0.10
C ASP A 188 8.80 18.20 1.13
N GLU A 189 8.28 17.64 2.23
CA GLU A 189 9.07 17.26 3.40
C GLU A 189 10.09 16.18 3.04
N LEU A 190 9.69 15.15 2.28
CA LEU A 190 10.58 14.09 1.79
C LEU A 190 11.66 14.63 0.83
N ARG A 191 11.32 15.54 -0.08
CA ARG A 191 12.33 16.19 -0.95
C ARG A 191 13.38 16.95 -0.13
N LYS A 192 12.97 17.75 0.85
CA LYS A 192 13.90 18.49 1.73
C LYS A 192 14.83 17.57 2.52
N MET A 193 14.38 16.35 2.82
CA MET A 193 15.15 15.37 3.59
C MET A 193 16.13 14.58 2.70
N LEU A 194 15.76 14.34 1.43
CA LEU A 194 16.43 13.37 0.58
C LEU A 194 17.16 13.99 -0.61
N LEU A 195 16.75 15.19 -1.05
CA LEU A 195 17.32 15.91 -2.21
C LEU A 195 17.95 17.23 -1.80
#